data_7b16204106eb6fbd962b15ee1fdd1a72
#
_entry.id   7b16204106eb6fbd962b15ee1fdd1a72
#
_cell.length_a   1.000
_cell.length_b   1.000
_cell.length_c   1.000
_cell.angle_alpha   90.00
_cell.angle_beta   90.00
_cell.angle_gamma   90.00
#
_symmetry.space_group_name_H-M   'P 1'
#
loop_
_entity.id
_entity.type
_entity.pdbx_description
1 polymer ?
#
loop_
_entity_poly.entity_id
_entity_poly.type
_entity_poly.pdbx_seq_one_letter_code
_entity_poly.pdbx_strand_id
1 'polypeptide(L)'
;MLTPEGQVELLKAKGVTFDRCSEEQAIEALSGSDTFLHTAAYRKLFQVHREGGKAGQYVKLDFADLLDLDALDGRLRRTFLAVTGDIERIAKTRLIARLADDPTEDGYGIVSEFMQGQRATYRNSIARGLKARAGSSGGADTYSGNLIEHYRSAMPVWVFLEVVPFGTLLAFLLTVGATRRLRTGITS
;
A
#
# COMPACT_ATOMS: atom_id res chain seq x y z
N MET A 1 -20.13 17.66 -10.43
CA MET A 1 -19.49 17.42 -9.12
C MET A 1 -20.13 18.39 -8.14
N LEU A 2 -20.52 17.96 -6.93
CA LEU A 2 -21.12 18.86 -5.96
C LEU A 2 -20.03 19.78 -5.36
N THR A 3 -20.37 21.04 -5.14
CA THR A 3 -19.52 21.95 -4.35
C THR A 3 -19.49 21.50 -2.88
N PRO A 4 -18.53 21.94 -2.05
CA PRO A 4 -18.52 21.63 -0.62
C PRO A 4 -19.83 22.00 0.09
N GLU A 5 -20.42 23.15 -0.24
CA GLU A 5 -21.74 23.59 0.27
C GLU A 5 -22.84 22.60 -0.15
N GLY A 6 -22.86 22.21 -1.42
CA GLY A 6 -23.82 21.23 -1.93
C GLY A 6 -23.67 19.84 -1.28
N GLN A 7 -22.45 19.49 -0.83
CA GLN A 7 -22.18 18.28 -0.07
C GLN A 7 -22.75 18.37 1.35
N VAL A 8 -22.59 19.52 2.03
CA VAL A 8 -23.17 19.77 3.36
C VAL A 8 -24.69 19.65 3.29
N GLU A 9 -25.33 20.30 2.30
CA GLU A 9 -26.79 20.18 2.12
C GLU A 9 -27.25 18.75 1.87
N LEU A 10 -26.50 17.98 1.08
CA LEU A 10 -26.78 16.56 0.87
C LEU A 10 -26.68 15.77 2.17
N LEU A 11 -25.69 16.04 3.00
CA LEU A 11 -25.50 15.37 4.30
C LEU A 11 -26.63 15.71 5.27
N LYS A 12 -27.04 16.99 5.34
CA LYS A 12 -28.23 17.42 6.10
C LYS A 12 -29.50 16.69 5.68
N ALA A 13 -29.75 16.64 4.38
CA ALA A 13 -30.91 15.93 3.84
C ALA A 13 -30.90 14.43 4.22
N LYS A 14 -29.71 13.86 4.44
CA LYS A 14 -29.52 12.49 4.94
C LYS A 14 -29.52 12.36 6.46
N GLY A 15 -29.83 13.41 7.20
CA GLY A 15 -29.96 13.41 8.65
C GLY A 15 -28.62 13.45 9.41
N VAL A 16 -27.54 13.87 8.76
CA VAL A 16 -26.27 14.17 9.45
C VAL A 16 -26.43 15.50 10.18
N THR A 17 -26.04 15.54 11.46
CA THR A 17 -26.02 16.76 12.27
C THR A 17 -24.66 17.45 12.23
N PHE A 18 -24.66 18.72 12.64
CA PHE A 18 -23.47 19.58 12.70
C PHE A 18 -23.41 20.27 14.08
N ASP A 19 -23.66 19.49 15.16
CA ASP A 19 -23.73 19.98 16.51
C ASP A 19 -22.33 20.17 17.11
N ARG A 20 -21.39 19.29 16.74
CA ARG A 20 -20.00 19.28 17.22
C ARG A 20 -19.01 19.94 16.25
N CYS A 21 -19.41 20.16 15.02
CA CYS A 21 -18.65 20.81 13.96
C CYS A 21 -19.57 21.74 13.21
N SER A 22 -19.22 23.02 13.09
CA SER A 22 -20.06 23.98 12.35
C SER A 22 -20.08 23.66 10.85
N GLU A 23 -21.10 24.16 10.15
CA GLU A 23 -21.22 23.99 8.70
C GLU A 23 -20.06 24.63 7.96
N GLU A 24 -19.55 25.78 8.42
CA GLU A 24 -18.39 26.44 7.85
C GLU A 24 -17.13 25.57 7.99
N GLN A 25 -16.93 24.96 9.16
CA GLN A 25 -15.84 24.02 9.38
C GLN A 25 -15.97 22.77 8.50
N ALA A 26 -17.18 22.29 8.31
CA ALA A 26 -17.45 21.15 7.41
C ALA A 26 -17.16 21.50 5.95
N ILE A 27 -17.55 22.70 5.49
CA ILE A 27 -17.23 23.19 4.14
C ILE A 27 -15.72 23.30 3.95
N GLU A 28 -15.00 23.85 4.92
CA GLU A 28 -13.54 23.93 4.88
C GLU A 28 -12.90 22.54 4.78
N ALA A 29 -13.32 21.59 5.61
CA ALA A 29 -12.84 20.21 5.58
C ALA A 29 -13.14 19.52 4.24
N LEU A 30 -14.34 19.70 3.68
CA LEU A 30 -14.75 19.11 2.41
C LEU A 30 -14.09 19.77 1.18
N SER A 31 -13.51 20.95 1.35
CA SER A 31 -12.72 21.61 0.30
C SER A 31 -11.35 20.94 0.09
N GLY A 32 -10.89 20.10 1.03
CA GLY A 32 -9.72 19.23 0.85
C GLY A 32 -10.02 18.10 -0.14
N SER A 33 -9.01 17.72 -0.94
CA SER A 33 -9.18 16.81 -2.08
C SER A 33 -9.69 15.41 -1.73
N ASP A 34 -9.34 14.89 -0.56
CA ASP A 34 -9.59 13.49 -0.19
C ASP A 34 -10.74 13.31 0.80
N THR A 35 -11.08 14.35 1.58
CA THR A 35 -12.05 14.27 2.69
C THR A 35 -13.44 13.84 2.22
N PHE A 36 -13.88 14.27 1.03
CA PHE A 36 -15.18 13.86 0.50
C PHE A 36 -15.28 12.36 0.27
N LEU A 37 -14.27 11.73 -0.32
CA LEU A 37 -14.27 10.29 -0.60
C LEU A 37 -14.25 9.49 0.70
N HIS A 38 -13.44 9.92 1.68
CA HIS A 38 -13.34 9.28 2.99
C HIS A 38 -14.66 9.38 3.75
N THR A 39 -15.22 10.59 3.88
CA THR A 39 -16.51 10.79 4.57
C THR A 39 -17.64 10.02 3.88
N ALA A 40 -17.64 9.95 2.55
CA ALA A 40 -18.60 9.15 1.79
C ALA A 40 -18.47 7.63 2.05
N ALA A 41 -17.26 7.14 2.33
CA ALA A 41 -17.01 5.76 2.70
C ALA A 41 -17.42 5.48 4.15
N TYR A 42 -16.97 6.31 5.11
CA TYR A 42 -17.19 6.09 6.53
C TYR A 42 -18.65 6.16 6.94
N ARG A 43 -19.45 7.05 6.35
CA ARG A 43 -20.90 7.10 6.65
C ARG A 43 -21.61 5.78 6.43
N LYS A 44 -21.09 4.87 5.59
CA LYS A 44 -21.66 3.53 5.38
C LYS A 44 -21.52 2.62 6.63
N LEU A 45 -20.69 2.97 7.58
CA LEU A 45 -20.53 2.26 8.84
C LEU A 45 -21.65 2.61 9.84
N PHE A 46 -22.42 3.67 9.60
CA PHE A 46 -23.48 4.14 10.48
C PHE A 46 -24.85 3.59 10.07
N GLN A 47 -25.69 3.41 11.09
CA GLN A 47 -27.06 2.92 10.87
C GLN A 47 -27.93 3.95 10.17
N VAL A 48 -28.85 3.45 9.37
CA VAL A 48 -29.83 4.25 8.65
C VAL A 48 -31.23 3.82 9.08
N HIS A 49 -32.15 4.76 9.26
CA HIS A 49 -33.56 4.48 9.50
C HIS A 49 -34.13 3.71 8.32
N ARG A 50 -34.69 2.53 8.59
CA ARG A 50 -35.24 1.64 7.55
C ARG A 50 -36.67 1.98 7.18
N GLU A 51 -37.46 2.54 8.14
CA GLU A 51 -38.89 2.76 8.01
C GLU A 51 -39.29 4.10 8.63
N GLY A 52 -40.49 4.56 8.32
CA GLY A 52 -41.05 5.81 8.85
C GLY A 52 -40.65 7.07 8.08
N GLY A 53 -41.03 8.23 8.60
CA GLY A 53 -40.79 9.53 7.96
C GLY A 53 -39.33 9.95 7.84
N LYS A 54 -38.41 9.21 8.48
CA LYS A 54 -36.95 9.42 8.43
C LYS A 54 -36.23 8.30 7.66
N ALA A 55 -36.95 7.46 6.92
CA ALA A 55 -36.36 6.38 6.14
C ALA A 55 -35.24 6.92 5.22
N GLY A 56 -34.07 6.27 5.23
CA GLY A 56 -32.91 6.69 4.46
C GLY A 56 -32.00 7.74 5.14
N GLN A 57 -32.39 8.26 6.32
CA GLN A 57 -31.57 9.18 7.10
C GLN A 57 -30.69 8.42 8.11
N TYR A 58 -29.50 8.93 8.40
CA TYR A 58 -28.60 8.37 9.40
C TYR A 58 -29.14 8.52 10.82
N VAL A 59 -28.83 7.54 11.66
CA VAL A 59 -29.22 7.54 13.07
C VAL A 59 -28.08 8.14 13.90
N LYS A 60 -28.30 9.32 14.46
CA LYS A 60 -27.34 9.98 15.39
C LYS A 60 -25.91 10.11 14.80
N LEU A 61 -25.80 10.48 13.55
CA LEU A 61 -24.51 10.74 12.92
C LEU A 61 -24.27 12.25 12.90
N ASP A 62 -23.21 12.69 13.59
CA ASP A 62 -22.66 14.04 13.47
C ASP A 62 -21.50 14.06 12.47
N PHE A 63 -21.33 15.19 11.76
CA PHE A 63 -20.25 15.31 10.80
C PHE A 63 -18.86 15.21 11.46
N ALA A 64 -18.73 15.66 12.71
CA ALA A 64 -17.50 15.49 13.48
C ALA A 64 -17.11 14.04 13.66
N ASP A 65 -18.06 13.09 13.74
CA ASP A 65 -17.73 11.65 13.83
C ASP A 65 -17.01 11.16 12.57
N LEU A 66 -17.38 11.69 11.41
CA LEU A 66 -16.70 11.37 10.14
C LEU A 66 -15.30 11.95 10.08
N LEU A 67 -15.09 13.17 10.61
CA LEU A 67 -13.76 13.79 10.71
C LEU A 67 -12.87 13.03 11.70
N ASP A 68 -13.41 12.60 12.84
CA ASP A 68 -12.69 11.81 13.83
C ASP A 68 -12.23 10.46 13.24
N LEU A 69 -13.10 9.82 12.44
CA LEU A 69 -12.74 8.58 11.73
C LEU A 69 -11.66 8.83 10.68
N ASP A 70 -11.73 9.90 9.91
CA ASP A 70 -10.71 10.25 8.92
C ASP A 70 -9.34 10.51 9.59
N ALA A 71 -9.34 11.25 10.69
CA ALA A 71 -8.12 11.49 11.45
C ALA A 71 -7.53 10.22 12.04
N LEU A 72 -8.37 9.28 12.52
CA LEU A 72 -7.95 7.98 13.05
C LEU A 72 -7.37 7.10 11.94
N ASP A 73 -8.06 6.98 10.82
CA ASP A 73 -7.60 6.20 9.66
C ASP A 73 -6.28 6.74 9.11
N GLY A 74 -6.15 8.07 9.02
CA GLY A 74 -4.90 8.71 8.61
C GLY A 74 -3.73 8.41 9.54
N ARG A 75 -3.96 8.36 10.86
CA ARG A 75 -2.94 7.93 11.84
C ARG A 75 -2.58 6.47 11.66
N LEU A 76 -3.58 5.61 11.50
CA LEU A 76 -3.40 4.18 11.31
C LEU A 76 -2.59 3.89 10.04
N ARG A 77 -2.94 4.52 8.91
CA ARG A 77 -2.20 4.39 7.64
C ARG A 77 -0.74 4.79 7.79
N ARG A 78 -0.44 5.93 8.43
CA ARG A 78 0.95 6.37 8.66
C ARG A 78 1.72 5.38 9.51
N THR A 79 1.11 4.84 10.56
CA THR A 79 1.73 3.82 11.42
C THR A 79 2.05 2.56 10.62
N PHE A 80 1.10 2.04 9.83
CA PHE A 80 1.34 0.86 9.00
C PHE A 80 2.42 1.09 7.94
N LEU A 81 2.44 2.26 7.31
CA LEU A 81 3.49 2.60 6.33
C LEU A 81 4.88 2.61 6.98
N ALA A 82 5.01 3.21 8.17
CA ALA A 82 6.27 3.24 8.90
C ALA A 82 6.74 1.83 9.28
N VAL A 83 5.86 1.04 9.91
CA VAL A 83 6.16 -0.34 10.33
C VAL A 83 6.51 -1.23 9.14
N THR A 84 5.74 -1.11 8.04
CA THR A 84 6.01 -1.90 6.82
C THR A 84 7.37 -1.53 6.21
N GLY A 85 7.72 -0.24 6.17
CA GLY A 85 9.02 0.21 5.70
C GLY A 85 10.18 -0.29 6.56
N ASP A 86 10.02 -0.31 7.88
CA ASP A 86 11.02 -0.86 8.79
C ASP A 86 11.20 -2.38 8.62
N ILE A 87 10.09 -3.12 8.49
CA ILE A 87 10.12 -4.56 8.22
C ILE A 87 10.85 -4.83 6.90
N GLU A 88 10.53 -4.08 5.85
CA GLU A 88 11.16 -4.20 4.54
C GLU A 88 12.68 -3.99 4.64
N ARG A 89 13.09 -2.88 5.26
CA ARG A 89 14.50 -2.53 5.43
C ARG A 89 15.25 -3.61 6.21
N ILE A 90 14.72 -4.06 7.34
CA ILE A 90 15.34 -5.09 8.18
C ILE A 90 15.44 -6.42 7.43
N ALA A 91 14.38 -6.80 6.71
CA ALA A 91 14.35 -8.05 5.95
C ALA A 91 15.39 -8.04 4.82
N LYS A 92 15.50 -6.96 4.05
CA LYS A 92 16.51 -6.77 3.01
C LYS A 92 17.93 -6.86 3.59
N THR A 93 18.21 -6.12 4.66
CA THR A 93 19.53 -6.09 5.30
C THR A 93 19.94 -7.47 5.80
N ARG A 94 19.04 -8.17 6.50
CA ARG A 94 19.33 -9.52 7.02
C ARG A 94 19.53 -10.54 5.92
N LEU A 95 18.76 -10.43 4.84
CA LEU A 95 18.93 -11.33 3.69
C LEU A 95 20.28 -11.11 3.03
N ILE A 96 20.65 -9.86 2.72
CA ILE A 96 21.95 -9.53 2.11
C ILE A 96 23.10 -10.00 2.99
N ALA A 97 23.05 -9.76 4.30
CA ALA A 97 24.08 -10.24 5.22
C ALA A 97 24.24 -11.76 5.19
N ARG A 98 23.12 -12.51 5.21
CA ARG A 98 23.16 -13.98 5.13
C ARG A 98 23.69 -14.50 3.80
N LEU A 99 23.43 -13.78 2.70
CA LEU A 99 23.98 -14.14 1.39
C LEU A 99 25.47 -13.86 1.31
N ALA A 100 25.93 -12.75 1.91
CA ALA A 100 27.35 -12.41 1.97
C ALA A 100 28.18 -13.39 2.82
N ASP A 101 27.57 -14.01 3.84
CA ASP A 101 28.21 -15.04 4.67
C ASP A 101 28.34 -16.40 3.98
N ASP A 102 27.69 -16.61 2.83
CA ASP A 102 27.68 -17.87 2.09
C ASP A 102 28.68 -17.80 0.92
N PRO A 103 29.86 -18.47 1.02
CA PRO A 103 30.88 -18.39 -0.03
C PRO A 103 30.48 -19.04 -1.36
N THR A 104 29.36 -19.76 -1.40
CA THR A 104 28.84 -20.40 -2.61
C THR A 104 27.82 -19.53 -3.36
N GLU A 105 27.48 -18.36 -2.79
CA GLU A 105 26.45 -17.47 -3.33
C GLU A 105 27.09 -16.25 -4.00
N ASP A 106 26.84 -16.08 -5.29
CA ASP A 106 27.33 -14.95 -6.08
C ASP A 106 26.34 -13.78 -6.14
N GLY A 107 25.15 -13.96 -5.57
CA GLY A 107 24.07 -12.97 -5.57
C GLY A 107 23.28 -12.88 -6.88
N TYR A 108 23.64 -13.62 -7.93
CA TYR A 108 22.95 -13.64 -9.22
C TYR A 108 22.09 -14.89 -9.39
N GLY A 109 22.65 -16.05 -9.02
CA GLY A 109 21.96 -17.35 -9.15
C GLY A 109 20.65 -17.38 -8.42
N ILE A 110 20.58 -16.85 -7.22
CA ILE A 110 19.39 -16.86 -6.37
C ILE A 110 18.20 -16.11 -6.98
N VAL A 111 18.42 -15.01 -7.69
CA VAL A 111 17.37 -14.27 -8.39
C VAL A 111 16.85 -15.07 -9.59
N SER A 112 17.78 -15.69 -10.33
CA SER A 112 17.45 -16.53 -11.47
C SER A 112 16.63 -17.76 -11.04
N GLU A 113 17.04 -18.45 -9.99
CA GLU A 113 16.31 -19.60 -9.41
C GLU A 113 14.90 -19.19 -8.94
N PHE A 114 14.79 -18.07 -8.23
CA PHE A 114 13.49 -17.54 -7.83
C PHE A 114 12.57 -17.31 -9.03
N MET A 115 13.06 -16.60 -10.05
CA MET A 115 12.27 -16.26 -11.23
C MET A 115 11.84 -17.53 -11.99
N GLN A 116 12.72 -18.54 -12.13
CA GLN A 116 12.42 -19.81 -12.80
C GLN A 116 11.39 -20.63 -12.03
N GLY A 117 11.45 -20.62 -10.70
CA GLY A 117 10.49 -21.32 -9.82
C GLY A 117 9.08 -20.71 -9.82
N GLN A 118 8.89 -19.49 -10.34
CA GLN A 118 7.58 -18.86 -10.37
C GLN A 118 6.71 -19.33 -11.54
N ARG A 119 5.37 -19.33 -11.32
CA ARG A 119 4.41 -19.54 -12.42
C ARG A 119 4.62 -18.50 -13.51
N ALA A 120 4.48 -18.87 -14.77
CA ALA A 120 4.72 -18.00 -15.93
C ALA A 120 3.94 -16.66 -15.85
N THR A 121 2.69 -16.69 -15.40
CA THR A 121 1.86 -15.48 -15.23
C THR A 121 2.46 -14.49 -14.21
N TYR A 122 2.95 -14.98 -13.07
CA TYR A 122 3.55 -14.15 -12.03
C TYR A 122 4.94 -13.63 -12.46
N ARG A 123 5.78 -14.48 -13.03
CA ARG A 123 7.07 -14.11 -13.61
C ARG A 123 6.92 -13.01 -14.67
N ASN A 124 5.95 -13.14 -15.57
CA ASN A 124 5.66 -12.13 -16.59
C ASN A 124 5.12 -10.81 -15.97
N SER A 125 4.40 -10.89 -14.86
CA SER A 125 3.95 -9.70 -14.13
C SER A 125 5.14 -8.93 -13.54
N ILE A 126 6.09 -9.63 -12.90
CA ILE A 126 7.33 -9.03 -12.37
C ILE A 126 8.11 -8.38 -13.53
N ALA A 127 8.35 -9.11 -14.60
CA ALA A 127 9.11 -8.62 -15.76
C ALA A 127 8.48 -7.37 -16.40
N ARG A 128 7.14 -7.33 -16.53
CA ARG A 128 6.42 -6.14 -17.01
C ARG A 128 6.57 -4.95 -16.07
N GLY A 129 6.48 -5.19 -14.75
CA GLY A 129 6.67 -4.14 -13.74
C GLY A 129 8.07 -3.52 -13.80
N LEU A 130 9.11 -4.35 -13.92
CA LEU A 130 10.48 -3.90 -14.08
C LEU A 130 10.66 -3.11 -15.40
N LYS A 131 10.14 -3.62 -16.50
CA LYS A 131 10.19 -2.94 -17.79
C LYS A 131 9.47 -1.58 -17.77
N ALA A 132 8.31 -1.48 -17.12
CA ALA A 132 7.58 -0.23 -16.98
C ALA A 132 8.39 0.83 -16.20
N ARG A 133 9.10 0.43 -15.16
CA ARG A 133 9.99 1.32 -14.41
C ARG A 133 11.22 1.74 -15.20
N ALA A 134 11.84 0.84 -15.93
CA ALA A 134 12.96 1.15 -16.82
C ALA A 134 12.58 2.16 -17.93
N GLY A 135 11.36 2.04 -18.47
CA GLY A 135 10.87 2.92 -19.54
C GLY A 135 10.34 4.29 -19.10
N SER A 136 10.30 4.58 -17.80
CA SER A 136 9.79 5.85 -17.25
C SER A 136 10.82 6.99 -17.38
N SER A 137 11.11 7.39 -18.59
CA SER A 137 12.07 8.47 -18.94
C SER A 137 11.50 9.86 -18.61
N GLY A 138 11.25 10.21 -17.36
CA GLY A 138 10.79 11.58 -17.10
C GLY A 138 10.16 11.86 -15.74
N GLY A 139 10.38 11.03 -14.73
CA GLY A 139 9.81 11.24 -13.43
C GLY A 139 10.72 10.82 -12.27
N ALA A 140 10.20 10.84 -11.06
CA ALA A 140 10.89 10.59 -9.80
C ALA A 140 11.60 9.22 -9.65
N ASP A 141 11.59 8.36 -10.67
CA ASP A 141 12.14 7.00 -10.63
C ASP A 141 13.33 6.75 -11.60
N THR A 142 14.04 7.82 -11.98
CA THR A 142 15.21 7.72 -12.87
C THR A 142 16.30 6.80 -12.31
N TYR A 143 16.46 6.76 -10.97
CA TYR A 143 17.46 5.91 -10.31
C TYR A 143 17.15 4.42 -10.48
N SER A 144 15.94 3.99 -10.16
CA SER A 144 15.51 2.59 -10.33
C SER A 144 15.52 2.18 -11.81
N GLY A 145 15.14 3.07 -12.70
CA GLY A 145 15.19 2.84 -14.14
C GLY A 145 16.61 2.57 -14.64
N ASN A 146 17.57 3.39 -14.25
CA ASN A 146 18.99 3.24 -14.61
C ASN A 146 19.58 1.93 -14.03
N LEU A 147 19.23 1.55 -12.80
CA LEU A 147 19.65 0.28 -12.22
C LEU A 147 19.13 -0.91 -13.01
N ILE A 148 17.85 -0.90 -13.38
CA ILE A 148 17.24 -1.98 -14.16
C ILE A 148 17.89 -2.11 -15.53
N GLU A 149 18.15 -1.01 -16.22
CA GLU A 149 18.80 -1.02 -17.53
C GLU A 149 20.26 -1.51 -17.42
N HIS A 150 21.01 -1.05 -16.42
CA HIS A 150 22.41 -1.45 -16.21
C HIS A 150 22.56 -2.95 -15.97
N TYR A 151 21.64 -3.54 -15.17
CA TYR A 151 21.67 -4.96 -14.80
C TYR A 151 20.67 -5.82 -15.60
N ARG A 152 20.29 -5.38 -16.77
CA ARG A 152 19.26 -6.01 -17.60
C ARG A 152 19.53 -7.48 -17.97
N SER A 153 20.79 -7.83 -18.20
CA SER A 153 21.22 -9.17 -18.62
C SER A 153 21.33 -10.15 -17.44
N ALA A 154 21.72 -9.67 -16.27
CA ALA A 154 21.84 -10.44 -15.05
C ALA A 154 21.65 -9.51 -13.84
N MET A 155 20.54 -9.67 -13.16
CA MET A 155 20.16 -8.80 -12.04
C MET A 155 20.63 -9.42 -10.73
N PRO A 156 21.57 -8.76 -10.01
CA PRO A 156 21.99 -9.24 -8.71
C PRO A 156 20.93 -8.99 -7.65
N VAL A 157 20.98 -9.77 -6.57
CA VAL A 157 19.96 -9.75 -5.51
C VAL A 157 19.78 -8.37 -4.87
N TRP A 158 20.85 -7.60 -4.66
CA TRP A 158 20.75 -6.26 -4.06
C TRP A 158 20.01 -5.27 -4.96
N VAL A 159 20.17 -5.37 -6.27
CA VAL A 159 19.38 -4.57 -7.23
C VAL A 159 17.93 -5.06 -7.27
N PHE A 160 17.73 -6.38 -7.35
CA PHE A 160 16.39 -6.99 -7.37
C PHE A 160 15.56 -6.53 -6.17
N LEU A 161 16.14 -6.60 -4.97
CA LEU A 161 15.47 -6.18 -3.72
C LEU A 161 15.12 -4.69 -3.70
N GLU A 162 15.90 -3.85 -4.39
CA GLU A 162 15.64 -2.41 -4.46
C GLU A 162 14.49 -2.05 -5.39
N VAL A 163 14.37 -2.78 -6.51
CA VAL A 163 13.43 -2.41 -7.57
C VAL A 163 12.11 -3.18 -7.54
N VAL A 164 11.97 -4.24 -6.74
CA VAL A 164 10.72 -4.99 -6.70
C VAL A 164 9.71 -4.43 -5.70
N PRO A 165 8.40 -4.55 -5.96
CA PRO A 165 7.37 -4.23 -4.98
C PRO A 165 7.45 -5.13 -3.73
N PHE A 166 6.96 -4.61 -2.59
CA PHE A 166 6.95 -5.34 -1.30
C PHE A 166 6.35 -6.75 -1.38
N GLY A 167 5.27 -6.94 -2.14
CA GLY A 167 4.67 -8.28 -2.33
C GLY A 167 5.62 -9.27 -3.02
N THR A 168 6.42 -8.79 -3.98
CA THR A 168 7.44 -9.62 -4.64
C THR A 168 8.63 -9.90 -3.72
N LEU A 169 9.06 -8.90 -2.94
CA LEU A 169 10.06 -9.08 -1.90
C LEU A 169 9.64 -10.18 -0.90
N LEU A 170 8.40 -10.13 -0.42
CA LEU A 170 7.90 -11.13 0.51
C LEU A 170 7.90 -12.54 -0.10
N ALA A 171 7.44 -12.69 -1.34
CA ALA A 171 7.48 -13.97 -2.05
C ALA A 171 8.92 -14.49 -2.22
N PHE A 172 9.87 -13.60 -2.53
CA PHE A 172 11.29 -13.92 -2.62
C PHE A 172 11.86 -14.42 -1.30
N LEU A 173 11.61 -13.70 -0.20
CA LEU A 173 12.07 -14.07 1.14
C LEU A 173 11.54 -15.45 1.57
N LEU A 174 10.27 -15.74 1.32
CA LEU A 174 9.65 -17.01 1.64
C LEU A 174 10.27 -18.16 0.84
N THR A 175 10.51 -17.95 -0.46
CA THR A 175 11.11 -18.95 -1.34
C THR A 175 12.56 -19.26 -0.93
N VAL A 176 13.37 -18.22 -0.73
CA VAL A 176 14.78 -18.37 -0.31
C VAL A 176 14.88 -19.01 1.07
N GLY A 177 14.01 -18.59 2.01
CA GLY A 177 13.97 -19.18 3.34
C GLY A 177 13.61 -20.67 3.34
N ALA A 178 12.68 -21.09 2.49
CA ALA A 178 12.29 -22.51 2.33
C ALA A 178 13.41 -23.35 1.69
N THR A 179 13.97 -22.87 0.57
CA THR A 179 15.02 -23.60 -0.17
C THR A 179 16.29 -23.81 0.69
N ARG A 180 16.68 -22.79 1.47
CA ARG A 180 17.87 -22.91 2.32
C ARG A 180 17.66 -23.77 3.56
N ARG A 181 16.47 -23.79 4.15
CA ARG A 181 16.14 -24.74 5.23
C ARG A 181 16.26 -26.19 4.76
N LEU A 182 15.88 -26.48 3.54
CA LEU A 182 16.02 -27.81 2.95
C LEU A 182 17.50 -28.17 2.70
N ARG A 183 18.35 -27.22 2.34
CA ARG A 183 19.80 -27.46 2.13
C ARG A 183 20.57 -27.66 3.45
N THR A 184 20.16 -27.00 4.53
CA THR A 184 20.88 -27.06 5.84
C THR A 184 20.41 -28.21 6.74
N GLY A 185 19.39 -28.99 6.35
CA GLY A 185 18.92 -30.14 7.12
C GLY A 185 18.36 -29.83 8.52
N ILE A 186 18.07 -28.57 8.83
CA ILE A 186 17.49 -28.16 10.12
C ILE A 186 15.99 -28.47 10.08
N THR A 187 15.65 -29.71 10.45
CA THR A 187 14.33 -30.04 10.95
C THR A 187 14.19 -29.46 12.35
N SER A 188 13.18 -28.61 12.54
CA SER A 188 12.77 -28.04 13.84
C SER A 188 12.34 -29.13 14.81
#